data_b275f1ce9271e646f882ec80ae78537a
#
_entry.id   b275f1ce9271e646f882ec80ae78537a
#
_cell.length_a   1.000
_cell.length_b   1.000
_cell.length_c   1.000
_cell.angle_alpha   90.00
_cell.angle_beta   90.00
_cell.angle_gamma   90.00
#
_symmetry.space_group_name_H-M   'P 1'
#
loop_
_entity.id
_entity.type
_entity.pdbx_description
1 polymer ?
#
loop_
_entity_poly.entity_id
_entity_poly.type
_entity_poly.pdbx_seq_one_letter_code
_entity_poly.pdbx_strand_id
1 'polypeptide(L)'
;MYKYFIILFCFFSSELIAQIKNPEYKQTLDSIYQNTVPLISIDEFIKIDKYNLYIFDTREEDEFNVSHIKNARNVGSFWFDMRKIYDIPRNSTVIVYCSVGIRSEKIGEKLLVAGYKNVQNLYGGIFEWVNQSHPVYKQNGVQTSEIHTYNKIWGRWVERGTKVN
;
A
#
# COMPACT_ATOMS: atom_id res chain seq x y z
N MET A 1 51.97 17.17 22.40
CA MET A 1 51.36 16.71 21.14
C MET A 1 50.07 15.99 21.46
N TYR A 2 48.93 16.70 21.51
CA TYR A 2 47.62 16.14 21.86
C TYR A 2 46.92 15.66 20.58
N LYS A 3 46.65 14.33 20.48
CA LYS A 3 45.86 13.75 19.40
C LYS A 3 44.40 13.88 19.78
N TYR A 4 43.65 14.75 19.07
CA TYR A 4 42.18 14.81 19.19
C TYR A 4 41.58 13.63 18.45
N PHE A 5 40.95 12.73 19.21
CA PHE A 5 40.13 11.65 18.66
C PHE A 5 38.76 12.26 18.35
N ILE A 6 38.44 12.47 17.08
CA ILE A 6 37.10 12.87 16.63
C ILE A 6 36.26 11.60 16.60
N ILE A 7 35.39 11.46 17.61
CA ILE A 7 34.34 10.42 17.59
C ILE A 7 33.23 10.92 16.65
N LEU A 8 33.19 10.32 15.46
CA LEU A 8 32.11 10.54 14.51
C LEU A 8 30.86 9.82 15.04
N PHE A 9 29.96 10.58 15.67
CA PHE A 9 28.65 10.08 16.08
C PHE A 9 27.79 9.95 14.82
N CYS A 10 27.75 8.74 14.24
CA CYS A 10 26.73 8.43 13.22
C CYS A 10 25.36 8.48 13.89
N PHE A 11 24.66 9.59 13.74
CA PHE A 11 23.22 9.63 13.98
C PHE A 11 22.56 8.72 12.94
N PHE A 12 22.28 7.49 13.33
CA PHE A 12 21.23 6.71 12.68
C PHE A 12 19.92 7.45 12.99
N SER A 13 19.48 8.28 12.07
CA SER A 13 18.09 8.71 12.05
C SER A 13 17.25 7.44 11.80
N SER A 14 16.75 6.83 12.86
CA SER A 14 15.63 5.91 12.75
C SER A 14 14.47 6.74 12.18
N GLU A 15 14.28 6.66 10.87
CA GLU A 15 13.06 7.16 10.27
C GLU A 15 11.92 6.48 11.01
N LEU A 16 11.11 7.29 11.70
CA LEU A 16 9.85 6.85 12.28
C LEU A 16 8.94 6.50 11.09
N ILE A 17 9.06 5.28 10.57
CA ILE A 17 8.01 4.71 9.72
C ILE A 17 6.78 4.73 10.61
N ALA A 18 5.74 5.46 10.21
CA ALA A 18 4.49 5.51 10.95
C ALA A 18 4.04 4.07 11.23
N GLN A 19 4.20 3.66 12.47
CA GLN A 19 4.06 2.26 12.84
C GLN A 19 2.58 1.91 12.81
N ILE A 20 2.27 0.77 12.19
CA ILE A 20 1.00 0.09 12.41
C ILE A 20 0.76 0.03 13.92
N LYS A 21 -0.36 0.61 14.36
CA LYS A 21 -0.67 0.77 15.79
C LYS A 21 -0.93 -0.57 16.48
N ASN A 22 -1.48 -1.54 15.75
CA ASN A 22 -1.74 -2.87 16.26
C ASN A 22 -0.49 -3.75 16.11
N PRO A 23 0.17 -4.13 17.23
CA PRO A 23 1.42 -4.89 17.18
C PRO A 23 1.23 -6.31 16.62
N GLU A 24 0.07 -6.95 16.84
CA GLU A 24 -0.23 -8.28 16.29
C GLU A 24 -0.43 -8.19 14.76
N TYR A 25 -1.07 -7.14 14.29
CA TYR A 25 -1.20 -6.89 12.86
C TYR A 25 0.17 -6.66 12.23
N LYS A 26 1.00 -5.82 12.86
CA LYS A 26 2.38 -5.61 12.40
C LYS A 26 3.16 -6.92 12.31
N GLN A 27 3.14 -7.74 13.35
CA GLN A 27 3.82 -9.03 13.37
C GLN A 27 3.30 -9.96 12.26
N THR A 28 1.99 -9.95 12.02
CA THR A 28 1.39 -10.71 10.92
C THR A 28 1.93 -10.24 9.57
N LEU A 29 1.94 -8.92 9.32
CA LEU A 29 2.47 -8.36 8.07
C LEU A 29 3.95 -8.71 7.87
N ASP A 30 4.78 -8.54 8.91
CA ASP A 30 6.20 -8.87 8.86
C ASP A 30 6.45 -10.35 8.52
N SER A 31 5.51 -11.24 8.88
CA SER A 31 5.62 -12.68 8.60
C SER A 31 5.18 -13.09 7.19
N ILE A 32 4.37 -12.27 6.52
CA ILE A 32 3.76 -12.61 5.21
C ILE A 32 4.38 -11.88 4.03
N TYR A 33 5.06 -10.75 4.26
CA TYR A 33 5.72 -10.01 3.19
C TYR A 33 7.05 -10.68 2.80
N GLN A 34 7.29 -10.72 1.48
CA GLN A 34 8.56 -11.20 0.91
C GLN A 34 9.60 -10.07 0.79
N ASN A 35 9.16 -8.81 0.95
CA ASN A 35 9.95 -7.60 0.79
C ASN A 35 10.65 -7.48 -0.58
N THR A 36 10.01 -7.99 -1.62
CA THR A 36 10.50 -7.96 -3.01
C THR A 36 10.16 -6.66 -3.73
N VAL A 37 9.22 -5.90 -3.17
CA VAL A 37 8.81 -4.57 -3.63
C VAL A 37 9.02 -3.58 -2.48
N PRO A 38 9.67 -2.42 -2.70
CA PRO A 38 9.83 -1.40 -1.68
C PRO A 38 8.49 -1.05 -1.02
N LEU A 39 8.49 -0.99 0.31
CA LEU A 39 7.30 -0.61 1.07
C LEU A 39 7.21 0.91 1.18
N ILE A 40 5.98 1.43 1.26
CA ILE A 40 5.69 2.81 1.59
C ILE A 40 4.67 2.86 2.72
N SER A 41 4.92 3.66 3.73
CA SER A 41 3.95 3.93 4.79
C SER A 41 2.82 4.83 4.30
N ILE A 42 1.69 4.85 5.03
CA ILE A 42 0.58 5.74 4.71
C ILE A 42 1.00 7.21 4.84
N ASP A 43 1.78 7.55 5.88
CA ASP A 43 2.26 8.91 6.10
C ASP A 43 3.20 9.43 5.00
N GLU A 44 3.99 8.55 4.40
CA GLU A 44 4.81 8.88 3.23
C GLU A 44 3.94 9.00 1.98
N PHE A 45 3.02 8.04 1.78
CA PHE A 45 2.13 8.03 0.62
C PHE A 45 1.28 9.30 0.50
N ILE A 46 0.70 9.79 1.60
CA ILE A 46 -0.12 11.00 1.58
C ILE A 46 0.66 12.27 1.24
N LYS A 47 2.00 12.25 1.40
CA LYS A 47 2.91 13.37 1.10
C LYS A 47 3.44 13.35 -0.33
N ILE A 48 3.25 12.25 -1.08
CA ILE A 48 3.72 12.17 -2.46
C ILE A 48 3.01 13.23 -3.31
N ASP A 49 3.79 13.91 -4.16
CA ASP A 49 3.22 14.78 -5.18
C ASP A 49 2.32 13.95 -6.12
N LYS A 50 1.11 14.47 -6.33
CA LYS A 50 0.11 13.79 -7.18
C LYS A 50 0.42 13.86 -8.66
N TYR A 51 1.40 14.67 -9.04
CA TYR A 51 1.88 14.72 -10.43
C TYR A 51 2.57 13.39 -10.78
N ASN A 52 2.13 12.77 -11.85
CA ASN A 52 2.66 11.48 -12.32
C ASN A 52 2.57 10.33 -11.28
N LEU A 53 1.57 10.39 -10.37
CA LEU A 53 1.27 9.37 -9.38
C LEU A 53 0.10 8.50 -9.87
N TYR A 54 0.31 7.20 -9.87
CA TYR A 54 -0.70 6.20 -10.19
C TYR A 54 -0.88 5.25 -9.01
N ILE A 55 -2.14 5.00 -8.68
CA ILE A 55 -2.52 4.14 -7.55
C ILE A 55 -3.24 2.93 -8.12
N PHE A 56 -2.74 1.72 -7.86
CA PHE A 56 -3.35 0.50 -8.36
C PHE A 56 -3.91 -0.35 -7.22
N ASP A 57 -5.22 -0.56 -7.27
CA ASP A 57 -5.90 -1.54 -6.44
C ASP A 57 -5.81 -2.91 -7.11
N THR A 58 -5.11 -3.83 -6.45
CA THR A 58 -4.88 -5.18 -6.97
C THR A 58 -5.89 -6.19 -6.40
N ARG A 59 -6.92 -5.71 -5.69
CA ARG A 59 -8.04 -6.54 -5.26
C ARG A 59 -8.95 -6.85 -6.43
N GLU A 60 -9.78 -7.88 -6.25
CA GLU A 60 -10.76 -8.19 -7.28
C GLU A 60 -11.87 -7.10 -7.37
N GLU A 61 -12.58 -7.09 -8.48
CA GLU A 61 -13.53 -6.02 -8.80
C GLU A 61 -14.63 -5.86 -7.75
N ASP A 62 -15.13 -6.97 -7.20
CA ASP A 62 -16.14 -6.94 -6.14
C ASP A 62 -15.66 -6.22 -4.88
N GLU A 63 -14.40 -6.45 -4.48
CA GLU A 63 -13.78 -5.77 -3.35
C GLU A 63 -13.61 -4.27 -3.64
N PHE A 64 -13.18 -3.92 -4.85
CA PHE A 64 -12.99 -2.54 -5.31
C PHE A 64 -14.31 -1.77 -5.34
N ASN A 65 -15.39 -2.40 -5.80
CA ASN A 65 -16.71 -1.80 -5.91
C ASN A 65 -17.33 -1.47 -4.56
N VAL A 66 -17.01 -2.22 -3.51
CA VAL A 66 -17.39 -1.88 -2.13
C VAL A 66 -16.77 -0.56 -1.72
N SER A 67 -15.46 -0.45 -1.83
CA SER A 67 -14.73 0.81 -1.62
C SER A 67 -13.27 0.72 -2.05
N HIS A 68 -12.67 1.87 -2.38
CA HIS A 68 -11.27 1.98 -2.79
C HIS A 68 -10.66 3.33 -2.36
N ILE A 69 -9.34 3.43 -2.41
CA ILE A 69 -8.61 4.70 -2.23
C ILE A 69 -8.93 5.62 -3.41
N LYS A 70 -9.16 6.89 -3.15
CA LYS A 70 -9.51 7.88 -4.18
C LYS A 70 -8.52 7.86 -5.35
N ASN A 71 -9.03 7.89 -6.56
CA ASN A 71 -8.26 7.84 -7.82
C ASN A 71 -7.52 6.52 -8.07
N ALA A 72 -7.77 5.48 -7.29
CA ALA A 72 -7.20 4.17 -7.59
C ALA A 72 -7.83 3.58 -8.86
N ARG A 73 -6.98 2.93 -9.68
CA ARG A 73 -7.40 2.10 -10.82
C ARG A 73 -7.43 0.65 -10.37
N ASN A 74 -8.54 -0.04 -10.55
CA ASN A 74 -8.59 -1.48 -10.32
C ASN A 74 -7.85 -2.23 -11.42
N VAL A 75 -6.85 -2.99 -11.04
CA VAL A 75 -6.06 -3.83 -11.95
C VAL A 75 -6.27 -5.32 -11.70
N GLY A 76 -6.80 -5.69 -10.51
CA GLY A 76 -6.98 -7.06 -10.08
C GLY A 76 -5.66 -7.78 -9.81
N SER A 77 -5.73 -8.99 -9.29
CA SER A 77 -4.55 -9.83 -9.06
C SER A 77 -4.60 -11.15 -9.84
N PHE A 78 -5.71 -11.87 -9.81
CA PHE A 78 -5.89 -13.13 -10.50
C PHE A 78 -5.81 -13.00 -12.02
N TRP A 79 -6.50 -11.99 -12.54
CA TRP A 79 -6.59 -11.69 -13.98
C TRP A 79 -5.83 -10.41 -14.33
N PHE A 80 -4.69 -10.19 -13.63
CA PHE A 80 -3.85 -9.05 -13.96
C PHE A 80 -3.28 -9.17 -15.37
N ASP A 81 -3.55 -8.12 -16.18
CA ASP A 81 -3.08 -7.99 -17.54
C ASP A 81 -2.37 -6.64 -17.72
N MET A 82 -1.14 -6.66 -18.23
CA MET A 82 -0.36 -5.45 -18.50
C MET A 82 -1.07 -4.47 -19.44
N ARG A 83 -2.01 -4.93 -20.25
CA ARG A 83 -2.84 -4.06 -21.11
C ARG A 83 -3.67 -3.06 -20.33
N LYS A 84 -4.03 -3.38 -19.08
CA LYS A 84 -4.78 -2.45 -18.20
C LYS A 84 -3.99 -1.19 -17.82
N ILE A 85 -2.67 -1.19 -18.04
CA ILE A 85 -1.76 -0.13 -17.61
C ILE A 85 -0.74 0.27 -18.69
N TYR A 86 -0.98 -0.11 -19.95
CA TYR A 86 -0.05 0.21 -21.06
C TYR A 86 0.11 1.72 -21.30
N ASP A 87 -0.89 2.50 -20.90
CA ASP A 87 -0.93 3.96 -20.98
C ASP A 87 -0.07 4.66 -19.92
N ILE A 88 0.44 3.91 -18.93
CA ILE A 88 1.21 4.48 -17.82
C ILE A 88 2.70 4.53 -18.17
N PRO A 89 3.33 5.72 -18.12
CA PRO A 89 4.77 5.84 -18.38
C PRO A 89 5.62 5.05 -17.38
N ARG A 90 6.67 4.40 -17.86
CA ARG A 90 7.54 3.55 -17.02
C ARG A 90 8.31 4.28 -15.92
N ASN A 91 8.44 5.59 -16.03
CA ASN A 91 9.07 6.47 -15.02
C ASN A 91 8.08 7.08 -14.03
N SER A 92 6.79 6.72 -14.12
CA SER A 92 5.77 7.16 -13.15
C SER A 92 6.01 6.58 -11.78
N THR A 93 5.55 7.29 -10.74
CA THR A 93 5.42 6.75 -9.40
C THR A 93 4.16 5.89 -9.33
N VAL A 94 4.32 4.64 -8.95
CA VAL A 94 3.22 3.67 -8.87
C VAL A 94 3.13 3.14 -7.45
N ILE A 95 1.97 3.34 -6.83
CA ILE A 95 1.65 2.73 -5.53
C ILE A 95 0.67 1.60 -5.78
N VAL A 96 1.05 0.40 -5.38
CA VAL A 96 0.18 -0.77 -5.43
C VAL A 96 -0.35 -1.09 -4.04
N TYR A 97 -1.61 -1.51 -3.94
CA TYR A 97 -2.17 -2.00 -2.69
C TYR A 97 -3.20 -3.11 -2.92
N CYS A 98 -3.41 -3.93 -1.90
CA CYS A 98 -4.58 -4.81 -1.78
C CYS A 98 -5.18 -4.68 -0.39
N SER A 99 -5.81 -5.73 0.15
CA SER A 99 -6.35 -5.71 1.52
C SER A 99 -5.26 -5.50 2.57
N VAL A 100 -4.17 -6.28 2.49
CA VAL A 100 -3.08 -6.31 3.47
C VAL A 100 -1.67 -6.24 2.86
N GLY A 101 -1.53 -6.20 1.52
CA GLY A 101 -0.24 -6.02 0.84
C GLY A 101 0.34 -7.26 0.11
N ILE A 102 -0.20 -8.46 0.29
CA ILE A 102 0.37 -9.71 -0.30
C ILE A 102 0.15 -9.78 -1.82
N ARG A 103 -1.09 -9.55 -2.28
CA ARG A 103 -1.44 -9.61 -3.71
C ARG A 103 -0.75 -8.46 -4.46
N SER A 104 -0.70 -7.29 -3.84
CA SER A 104 -0.05 -6.12 -4.42
C SER A 104 1.46 -6.27 -4.52
N GLU A 105 2.12 -6.94 -3.59
CA GLU A 105 3.55 -7.26 -3.72
C GLU A 105 3.83 -8.06 -5.00
N LYS A 106 3.04 -9.10 -5.28
CA LYS A 106 3.18 -9.91 -6.51
C LYS A 106 2.92 -9.11 -7.79
N ILE A 107 1.99 -8.17 -7.76
CA ILE A 107 1.77 -7.28 -8.90
C ILE A 107 2.90 -6.28 -9.05
N GLY A 108 3.38 -5.71 -7.93
CA GLY A 108 4.54 -4.82 -7.92
C GLY A 108 5.79 -5.47 -8.52
N GLU A 109 6.07 -6.74 -8.21
CA GLU A 109 7.15 -7.52 -8.83
C GLU A 109 7.01 -7.56 -10.36
N LYS A 110 5.80 -7.88 -10.86
CA LYS A 110 5.53 -7.92 -12.30
C LYS A 110 5.77 -6.55 -12.95
N LEU A 111 5.40 -5.46 -12.28
CA LEU A 111 5.64 -4.10 -12.74
C LEU A 111 7.13 -3.76 -12.81
N LEU A 112 7.90 -4.10 -11.77
CA LEU A 112 9.35 -3.91 -11.75
C LEU A 112 10.04 -4.69 -12.88
N VAL A 113 9.67 -5.96 -13.07
CA VAL A 113 10.17 -6.78 -14.19
C VAL A 113 9.78 -6.18 -15.56
N ALA A 114 8.60 -5.56 -15.66
CA ALA A 114 8.15 -4.87 -16.89
C ALA A 114 8.82 -3.50 -17.11
N GLY A 115 9.74 -3.08 -16.23
CA GLY A 115 10.54 -1.87 -16.38
C GLY A 115 9.96 -0.60 -15.77
N TYR A 116 8.90 -0.69 -14.93
CA TYR A 116 8.50 0.43 -14.08
C TYR A 116 9.57 0.66 -13.01
N LYS A 117 10.01 1.92 -12.85
CA LYS A 117 11.18 2.22 -12.01
C LYS A 117 10.84 2.56 -10.56
N ASN A 118 9.66 3.13 -10.35
CA ASN A 118 9.26 3.68 -9.05
C ASN A 118 7.96 3.01 -8.59
N VAL A 119 8.06 1.73 -8.20
CA VAL A 119 6.92 0.95 -7.69
C VAL A 119 7.10 0.73 -6.20
N GLN A 120 6.05 1.01 -5.43
CA GLN A 120 6.03 0.79 -3.98
C GLN A 120 4.73 0.12 -3.56
N ASN A 121 4.82 -0.75 -2.57
CA ASN A 121 3.68 -1.46 -2.00
C ASN A 121 3.21 -0.76 -0.71
N LEU A 122 1.93 -0.37 -0.64
CA LEU A 122 1.36 0.31 0.52
C LEU A 122 1.33 -0.65 1.72
N TYR A 123 2.11 -0.33 2.76
CA TYR A 123 2.27 -1.17 3.94
C TYR A 123 0.96 -1.29 4.71
N GLY A 124 0.51 -2.54 4.92
CA GLY A 124 -0.78 -2.84 5.54
C GLY A 124 -2.01 -2.65 4.64
N GLY A 125 -1.81 -2.19 3.38
CA GLY A 125 -2.86 -2.07 2.39
C GLY A 125 -4.03 -1.18 2.79
N ILE A 126 -5.22 -1.43 2.21
CA ILE A 126 -6.40 -0.63 2.49
C ILE A 126 -6.91 -0.83 3.93
N PHE A 127 -6.58 -1.94 4.59
CA PHE A 127 -6.98 -2.15 5.99
C PHE A 127 -6.27 -1.14 6.90
N GLU A 128 -4.96 -0.97 6.76
CA GLU A 128 -4.25 0.04 7.54
C GLU A 128 -4.67 1.46 7.15
N TRP A 129 -4.95 1.71 5.86
CA TRP A 129 -5.49 2.98 5.38
C TRP A 129 -6.73 3.40 6.16
N VAL A 130 -7.71 2.51 6.32
CA VAL A 130 -8.95 2.82 7.07
C VAL A 130 -8.72 2.81 8.58
N ASN A 131 -7.84 1.99 9.12
CA ASN A 131 -7.48 1.98 10.54
C ASN A 131 -6.87 3.32 10.97
N GLN A 132 -6.13 3.98 10.08
CA GLN A 132 -5.62 5.33 10.27
C GLN A 132 -6.67 6.42 9.96
N SER A 133 -7.92 6.05 9.74
CA SER A 133 -9.05 6.97 9.50
C SER A 133 -8.99 7.73 8.17
N HIS A 134 -8.28 7.19 7.18
CA HIS A 134 -8.29 7.76 5.85
C HIS A 134 -9.54 7.35 5.07
N PRO A 135 -10.09 8.25 4.23
CA PRO A 135 -11.36 8.03 3.55
C PRO A 135 -11.23 7.04 2.41
N VAL A 136 -12.29 6.26 2.19
CA VAL A 136 -12.49 5.39 1.03
C VAL A 136 -13.78 5.75 0.30
N TYR A 137 -13.85 5.38 -0.98
CA TYR A 137 -14.88 5.85 -1.88
C TYR A 137 -15.47 4.70 -2.68
N LYS A 138 -16.76 4.79 -2.99
CA LYS A 138 -17.42 3.96 -4.01
C LYS A 138 -17.06 4.46 -5.41
N GLN A 139 -17.33 3.64 -6.42
CA GLN A 139 -17.00 3.94 -7.82
C GLN A 139 -17.63 5.26 -8.34
N ASN A 140 -18.76 5.66 -7.79
CA ASN A 140 -19.42 6.94 -8.09
C ASN A 140 -18.78 8.15 -7.37
N GLY A 141 -17.67 7.97 -6.66
CA GLY A 141 -16.95 9.00 -5.93
C GLY A 141 -17.57 9.38 -4.57
N VAL A 142 -18.61 8.69 -4.13
CA VAL A 142 -19.22 8.92 -2.81
C VAL A 142 -18.35 8.26 -1.73
N GLN A 143 -18.00 9.02 -0.70
CA GLN A 143 -17.28 8.49 0.46
C GLN A 143 -18.15 7.45 1.21
N THR A 144 -17.54 6.39 1.69
CA THR A 144 -18.21 5.32 2.44
C THR A 144 -17.36 4.87 3.62
N SER A 145 -17.98 4.17 4.57
CA SER A 145 -17.31 3.45 5.65
C SER A 145 -17.20 1.94 5.40
N GLU A 146 -17.80 1.45 4.32
CA GLU A 146 -17.81 0.02 4.01
C GLU A 146 -16.46 -0.46 3.52
N ILE A 147 -15.98 -1.58 4.07
CA ILE A 147 -14.73 -2.24 3.68
C ILE A 147 -14.98 -3.70 3.43
N HIS A 148 -14.67 -4.15 2.21
CA HIS A 148 -14.67 -5.57 1.90
C HIS A 148 -13.50 -6.27 2.59
N THR A 149 -13.78 -7.24 3.46
CA THR A 149 -12.78 -7.85 4.33
C THR A 149 -12.17 -9.14 3.77
N TYR A 150 -12.50 -9.50 2.52
CA TYR A 150 -12.11 -10.74 1.86
C TYR A 150 -12.69 -12.00 2.56
N ASN A 151 -12.45 -12.15 3.85
CA ASN A 151 -13.07 -13.16 4.73
C ASN A 151 -12.89 -12.76 6.20
N LYS A 152 -13.52 -13.54 7.10
CA LYS A 152 -13.49 -13.28 8.54
C LYS A 152 -12.09 -13.31 9.16
N ILE A 153 -11.19 -14.13 8.61
CA ILE A 153 -9.81 -14.27 9.13
C ILE A 153 -9.03 -12.98 8.92
N TRP A 154 -9.10 -12.42 7.71
CA TRP A 154 -8.44 -11.15 7.39
C TRP A 154 -9.19 -9.95 7.96
N GLY A 155 -10.53 -10.01 8.00
CA GLY A 155 -11.37 -8.94 8.53
C GLY A 155 -11.13 -8.59 10.00
N ARG A 156 -10.50 -9.47 10.78
CA ARG A 156 -10.10 -9.14 12.18
C ARG A 156 -9.16 -7.94 12.27
N TRP A 157 -8.37 -7.68 11.22
CA TRP A 157 -7.41 -6.58 11.16
C TRP A 157 -8.02 -5.23 10.78
N VAL A 158 -9.28 -5.21 10.34
CA VAL A 158 -10.02 -3.97 10.12
C VAL A 158 -10.61 -3.52 11.47
N GLU A 159 -10.07 -2.42 12.00
CA GLU A 159 -10.49 -1.85 13.29
C GLU A 159 -11.53 -0.74 13.12
N ARG A 160 -11.57 -0.13 11.94
CA ARG A 160 -12.46 0.97 11.60
C ARG A 160 -13.24 0.69 10.31
N GLY A 161 -14.48 1.20 10.26
CA GLY A 161 -15.35 1.02 9.12
C GLY A 161 -16.35 -0.15 9.29
N THR A 162 -17.23 -0.26 8.34
CA THR A 162 -18.29 -1.29 8.28
C THR A 162 -17.77 -2.45 7.45
N LYS A 163 -17.55 -3.60 8.09
CA LYS A 163 -17.05 -4.81 7.39
C LYS A 163 -18.14 -5.42 6.55
N VAL A 164 -17.84 -5.68 5.28
CA VAL A 164 -18.68 -6.43 4.33
C VAL A 164 -17.87 -7.56 3.68
N ASN A 165 -18.55 -8.64 3.28
CA ASN A 165 -17.96 -9.82 2.63
C ASN A 165 -18.72 -10.14 1.35
#